data_30a112f8eb4b166719d7376418164ffa
#
_entry.id   30a112f8eb4b166719d7376418164ffa
#
_cell.length_a   1.000
_cell.length_b   1.000
_cell.length_c   1.000
_cell.angle_alpha   90.00
_cell.angle_beta   90.00
_cell.angle_gamma   90.00
#
_symmetry.space_group_name_H-M   'P 1'
#
loop_
_entity.id
_entity.type
_entity.pdbx_description
1 polymer ?
#
loop_
_entity_poly.entity_id
_entity_poly.type
_entity_poly.pdbx_seq_one_letter_code
_entity_poly.pdbx_strand_id
1 'polypeptide(L)'
;DSSNNEASASPSASSSAAPTSVPSAAPSPSAPVAPAPAPTQSAPPVGANPSPTPTQGTGSSGSVSADEEYGVKSECKSALSQTVEQGKLENWTVQRDGVDSSGRPQYLSKGQFNGTLLTGKSGTFNFSCTVVYHQDKGLYEAWASIDAY
;
A
#
# COMPACT_ATOMS: atom_id res chain seq x y z
N ASP A 1 -7.77 53.41 -48.59
CA ASP A 1 -7.57 53.61 -47.15
C ASP A 1 -6.82 52.45 -46.62
N SER A 2 -5.53 52.61 -46.61
CA SER A 2 -4.61 51.57 -46.23
C SER A 2 -4.33 51.65 -44.76
N SER A 3 -4.78 50.68 -44.04
CA SER A 3 -4.37 50.51 -42.68
C SER A 3 -3.05 49.76 -42.64
N ASN A 4 -2.02 50.44 -42.42
CA ASN A 4 -0.75 49.82 -42.14
C ASN A 4 -0.76 49.27 -40.74
N ASN A 5 -0.85 48.02 -40.69
CA ASN A 5 -0.68 47.32 -39.43
C ASN A 5 0.79 46.93 -39.30
N GLU A 6 1.51 47.80 -38.68
CA GLU A 6 2.91 47.59 -38.36
C GLU A 6 2.98 46.59 -37.24
N ALA A 7 3.19 45.37 -37.55
CA ALA A 7 3.49 44.38 -36.53
C ALA A 7 4.92 44.58 -36.05
N SER A 8 5.08 45.25 -34.98
CA SER A 8 6.36 45.38 -34.33
C SER A 8 6.74 44.06 -33.68
N ALA A 9 7.64 43.36 -34.30
CA ALA A 9 8.22 42.18 -33.69
C ALA A 9 9.21 42.63 -32.63
N SER A 10 8.90 42.39 -31.41
CA SER A 10 9.82 42.59 -30.35
C SER A 10 10.92 41.53 -30.39
N PRO A 11 12.14 41.88 -30.47
CA PRO A 11 13.20 40.90 -30.26
C PRO A 11 13.19 40.48 -28.81
N SER A 12 12.86 39.30 -28.57
CA SER A 12 13.09 38.75 -27.26
C SER A 12 14.55 38.52 -27.06
N ALA A 13 15.15 39.31 -26.23
CA ALA A 13 16.50 39.07 -25.80
C ALA A 13 16.47 37.87 -24.86
N SER A 14 16.87 36.76 -25.35
CA SER A 14 17.12 35.64 -24.48
C SER A 14 18.47 35.85 -23.81
N SER A 15 18.45 36.33 -22.62
CA SER A 15 19.65 36.30 -21.79
C SER A 15 19.81 34.88 -21.28
N SER A 16 20.66 34.13 -21.87
CA SER A 16 21.07 32.88 -21.31
C SER A 16 21.98 33.13 -20.15
N ALA A 17 21.49 32.90 -18.97
CA ALA A 17 22.34 32.90 -17.82
C ALA A 17 23.29 31.72 -17.90
N ALA A 18 24.56 32.01 -17.83
CA ALA A 18 25.53 30.94 -17.78
C ALA A 18 25.29 30.07 -16.53
N PRO A 19 25.23 28.80 -16.66
CA PRO A 19 25.13 27.96 -15.50
C PRO A 19 26.41 28.08 -14.69
N THR A 20 26.32 28.63 -13.56
CA THR A 20 27.41 28.58 -12.60
C THR A 20 27.47 27.15 -12.10
N SER A 21 28.37 26.40 -12.64
CA SER A 21 28.64 25.09 -12.08
C SER A 21 29.28 25.30 -10.73
N VAL A 22 28.52 25.16 -9.71
CA VAL A 22 29.06 25.09 -8.37
C VAL A 22 29.82 23.79 -8.27
N PRO A 23 31.11 23.83 -8.00
CA PRO A 23 31.81 22.60 -7.75
C PRO A 23 31.14 21.89 -6.58
N SER A 24 30.62 20.77 -6.88
CA SER A 24 30.09 19.92 -5.84
C SER A 24 31.20 19.65 -4.84
N ALA A 25 30.98 20.05 -3.62
CA ALA A 25 31.93 19.73 -2.58
C ALA A 25 32.09 18.21 -2.55
N ALA A 26 33.31 17.76 -2.60
CA ALA A 26 33.58 16.35 -2.47
C ALA A 26 32.89 15.82 -1.21
N PRO A 27 32.18 14.75 -1.31
CA PRO A 27 31.62 14.17 -0.12
C PRO A 27 32.74 13.88 0.85
N SER A 28 32.60 14.43 2.02
CA SER A 28 33.49 14.10 3.11
C SER A 28 33.52 12.59 3.27
N PRO A 29 34.67 11.95 3.24
CA PRO A 29 34.71 10.53 3.50
C PRO A 29 34.06 10.30 4.85
N SER A 30 32.95 9.66 4.84
CA SER A 30 32.33 9.23 6.07
C SER A 30 33.33 8.35 6.79
N ALA A 31 33.72 8.77 7.97
CA ALA A 31 34.56 7.95 8.81
C ALA A 31 33.94 6.54 8.87
N PRO A 32 34.74 5.50 8.70
CA PRO A 32 34.23 4.18 8.86
C PRO A 32 33.57 4.08 10.24
N VAL A 33 32.28 4.00 10.24
CA VAL A 33 31.56 3.73 11.46
C VAL A 33 32.07 2.37 11.90
N ALA A 34 32.72 2.33 13.01
CA ALA A 34 33.08 1.08 13.59
C ALA A 34 31.82 0.21 13.65
N PRO A 35 31.87 -1.00 13.14
CA PRO A 35 30.69 -1.84 13.21
C PRO A 35 30.27 -1.86 14.66
N ALA A 36 29.05 -1.45 14.91
CA ALA A 36 28.46 -1.57 16.21
C ALA A 36 28.69 -3.02 16.66
N PRO A 37 29.17 -3.26 17.86
CA PRO A 37 29.34 -4.60 18.32
C PRO A 37 28.00 -5.30 18.09
N ALA A 38 28.06 -6.37 17.35
CA ALA A 38 26.86 -7.16 17.10
C ALA A 38 26.16 -7.32 18.43
N PRO A 39 24.88 -6.99 18.53
CA PRO A 39 24.18 -7.17 19.76
C PRO A 39 24.44 -8.63 20.14
N THR A 40 25.07 -8.81 21.26
CA THR A 40 25.19 -10.13 21.82
C THR A 40 23.78 -10.56 22.05
N GLN A 41 23.23 -11.25 21.11
CA GLN A 41 21.96 -11.87 21.34
C GLN A 41 22.22 -12.86 22.44
N SER A 42 21.89 -12.45 23.64
CA SER A 42 21.69 -13.40 24.67
C SER A 42 20.78 -14.46 24.09
N ALA A 43 21.30 -15.68 24.02
CA ALA A 43 20.53 -16.77 23.50
C ALA A 43 19.14 -16.70 24.12
N PRO A 44 18.08 -16.76 23.34
CA PRO A 44 16.75 -16.73 23.89
C PRO A 44 16.68 -17.80 24.93
N PRO A 45 16.10 -17.54 26.09
CA PRO A 45 16.04 -18.51 27.13
C PRO A 45 15.48 -19.80 26.53
N VAL A 46 16.22 -20.85 26.70
CA VAL A 46 15.81 -22.17 26.28
C VAL A 46 14.61 -22.52 27.15
N GLY A 47 13.47 -22.34 26.64
CA GLY A 47 12.21 -22.42 27.38
C GLY A 47 11.13 -21.70 26.64
N ALA A 48 11.48 -21.12 25.50
CA ALA A 48 10.48 -20.71 24.57
C ALA A 48 9.62 -21.92 24.26
N ASN A 49 8.40 -21.88 24.72
CA ASN A 49 7.37 -22.72 24.14
C ASN A 49 7.59 -22.73 22.64
N PRO A 50 7.67 -23.91 22.02
CA PRO A 50 7.69 -23.92 20.58
C PRO A 50 6.52 -23.05 20.15
N SER A 51 6.84 -21.96 19.54
CA SER A 51 5.86 -21.16 18.84
C SER A 51 4.99 -22.17 18.11
N PRO A 52 3.68 -22.19 18.32
CA PRO A 52 2.87 -23.14 17.60
C PRO A 52 3.21 -22.93 16.13
N THR A 53 3.88 -23.90 15.61
CA THR A 53 4.12 -23.93 14.17
C THR A 53 2.74 -23.77 13.58
N PRO A 54 2.47 -22.71 12.81
CA PRO A 54 1.19 -22.60 12.21
C PRO A 54 1.02 -23.89 11.43
N THR A 55 0.20 -24.75 11.91
CA THR A 55 -0.16 -25.95 11.20
C THR A 55 -0.80 -25.41 9.94
N GLN A 56 -0.09 -25.47 8.85
CA GLN A 56 -0.66 -25.11 7.59
C GLN A 56 -1.77 -26.09 7.31
N GLY A 57 -2.93 -25.72 7.78
CA GLY A 57 -4.15 -26.40 7.43
C GLY A 57 -4.31 -26.25 5.94
N THR A 58 -4.10 -27.33 5.24
CA THR A 58 -4.37 -27.42 3.83
C THR A 58 -5.83 -27.05 3.60
N GLY A 59 -6.09 -25.87 3.06
CA GLY A 59 -7.32 -25.57 2.37
C GLY A 59 -8.58 -25.36 3.20
N SER A 60 -8.49 -25.28 4.49
CA SER A 60 -9.63 -24.87 5.32
C SER A 60 -9.58 -23.39 5.58
N SER A 61 -10.72 -22.72 5.48
CA SER A 61 -10.95 -21.40 6.01
C SER A 61 -10.56 -21.40 7.50
N GLY A 62 -9.26 -21.22 7.76
CA GLY A 62 -8.73 -21.15 9.10
C GLY A 62 -9.03 -19.80 9.73
N SER A 63 -9.09 -19.77 11.05
CA SER A 63 -9.17 -18.52 11.78
C SER A 63 -7.92 -17.68 11.50
N VAL A 64 -8.13 -16.40 11.27
CA VAL A 64 -7.10 -15.41 11.01
C VAL A 64 -6.60 -14.86 12.33
N SER A 65 -5.30 -14.66 12.49
CA SER A 65 -4.77 -14.01 13.67
C SER A 65 -5.16 -12.53 13.70
N ALA A 66 -5.11 -11.91 14.87
CA ALA A 66 -5.47 -10.49 15.01
C ALA A 66 -4.59 -9.57 14.15
N ASP A 67 -3.30 -9.88 14.04
CA ASP A 67 -2.38 -9.10 13.21
C ASP A 67 -2.66 -9.26 11.72
N GLU A 68 -2.94 -10.46 11.29
CA GLU A 68 -3.34 -10.73 9.90
C GLU A 68 -4.66 -10.04 9.57
N GLU A 69 -5.63 -10.13 10.46
CA GLU A 69 -6.92 -9.47 10.29
C GLU A 69 -6.75 -7.95 10.16
N TYR A 70 -5.92 -7.37 11.01
CA TYR A 70 -5.63 -5.94 10.97
C TYR A 70 -4.99 -5.53 9.64
N GLY A 71 -3.96 -6.25 9.20
CA GLY A 71 -3.28 -6.00 7.94
C GLY A 71 -4.22 -6.11 6.74
N VAL A 72 -5.01 -7.18 6.70
CA VAL A 72 -5.98 -7.40 5.62
C VAL A 72 -7.05 -6.31 5.60
N LYS A 73 -7.59 -5.95 6.75
CA LYS A 73 -8.61 -4.88 6.86
C LYS A 73 -8.04 -3.52 6.46
N SER A 74 -6.82 -3.21 6.86
CA SER A 74 -6.16 -1.96 6.53
C SER A 74 -5.99 -1.78 5.03
N GLU A 75 -5.45 -2.80 4.37
CA GLU A 75 -5.24 -2.75 2.92
C GLU A 75 -6.55 -2.78 2.14
N CYS A 76 -7.50 -3.57 2.60
CA CYS A 76 -8.83 -3.61 2.00
C CYS A 76 -9.55 -2.26 2.10
N LYS A 77 -9.45 -1.60 3.24
CA LYS A 77 -9.99 -0.26 3.44
C LYS A 77 -9.33 0.75 2.51
N SER A 78 -8.01 0.67 2.35
CA SER A 78 -7.27 1.52 1.42
C SER A 78 -7.72 1.31 -0.02
N ALA A 79 -7.88 0.06 -0.45
CA ALA A 79 -8.37 -0.27 -1.78
C ALA A 79 -9.80 0.22 -2.01
N LEU A 80 -10.67 0.06 -1.02
CA LEU A 80 -12.05 0.55 -1.09
C LEU A 80 -12.13 2.07 -1.17
N SER A 81 -11.23 2.79 -0.51
CA SER A 81 -11.21 4.25 -0.51
C SER A 81 -11.03 4.85 -1.91
N GLN A 82 -10.57 4.08 -2.86
CA GLN A 82 -10.47 4.49 -4.25
C GLN A 82 -11.81 4.45 -5.00
N THR A 83 -12.81 3.82 -4.43
CA THR A 83 -14.13 3.67 -5.05
C THR A 83 -15.23 4.36 -4.26
N VAL A 84 -14.99 4.66 -2.99
CA VAL A 84 -15.97 5.25 -2.09
C VAL A 84 -15.57 6.67 -1.72
N GLU A 85 -16.54 7.55 -1.64
CA GLU A 85 -16.33 8.92 -1.22
C GLU A 85 -16.40 9.05 0.31
N GLN A 86 -17.44 8.50 0.90
CA GLN A 86 -17.60 8.46 2.34
C GLN A 86 -18.58 7.37 2.75
N GLY A 87 -18.37 6.83 3.93
CA GLY A 87 -19.26 5.82 4.48
C GLY A 87 -18.62 5.01 5.58
N LYS A 88 -19.34 3.97 6.00
CA LYS A 88 -18.92 3.05 7.05
C LYS A 88 -18.91 1.63 6.53
N LEU A 89 -17.96 0.87 7.01
CA LEU A 89 -17.87 -0.56 6.77
C LEU A 89 -18.52 -1.29 7.93
N GLU A 90 -19.43 -2.18 7.61
CA GLU A 90 -20.21 -2.94 8.59
C GLU A 90 -20.14 -4.45 8.28
N ASN A 91 -20.39 -5.26 9.29
CA ASN A 91 -20.42 -6.73 9.13
C ASN A 91 -19.17 -7.28 8.44
N TRP A 92 -18.02 -6.76 8.80
CA TRP A 92 -16.77 -7.04 8.13
C TRP A 92 -16.12 -8.30 8.68
N THR A 93 -15.93 -9.28 7.81
CA THR A 93 -15.29 -10.54 8.13
C THR A 93 -14.03 -10.74 7.30
N VAL A 94 -13.06 -11.41 7.87
CA VAL A 94 -11.83 -11.81 7.20
C VAL A 94 -11.63 -13.30 7.38
N GLN A 95 -11.31 -13.99 6.32
CA GLN A 95 -11.02 -15.42 6.35
C GLN A 95 -9.83 -15.73 5.45
N ARG A 96 -9.13 -16.79 5.77
CA ARG A 96 -8.10 -17.30 4.86
C ARG A 96 -8.76 -17.99 3.68
N ASP A 97 -8.23 -17.72 2.50
CA ASP A 97 -8.73 -18.24 1.23
C ASP A 97 -7.64 -19.03 0.47
N GLY A 98 -6.88 -19.82 1.23
CA GLY A 98 -5.83 -20.63 0.65
C GLY A 98 -4.57 -19.86 0.26
N VAL A 99 -4.06 -20.17 -0.91
CA VAL A 99 -2.88 -19.53 -1.50
C VAL A 99 -3.16 -19.16 -2.94
N ASP A 100 -2.48 -18.16 -3.43
CA ASP A 100 -2.57 -17.78 -4.84
C ASP A 100 -1.76 -18.74 -5.73
N SER A 101 -1.74 -18.47 -7.04
CA SER A 101 -0.98 -19.27 -8.01
C SER A 101 0.53 -19.29 -7.76
N SER A 102 1.04 -18.35 -6.99
CA SER A 102 2.45 -18.25 -6.61
C SER A 102 2.75 -18.85 -5.23
N GLY A 103 1.76 -19.43 -4.56
CA GLY A 103 1.90 -19.99 -3.22
C GLY A 103 1.88 -18.96 -2.10
N ARG A 104 1.42 -17.74 -2.36
CA ARG A 104 1.31 -16.69 -1.35
C ARG A 104 0.01 -16.80 -0.57
N PRO A 105 0.03 -16.59 0.75
CA PRO A 105 -1.20 -16.60 1.53
C PRO A 105 -2.22 -15.60 0.97
N GLN A 106 -3.42 -16.08 0.76
CA GLN A 106 -4.53 -15.29 0.27
C GLN A 106 -5.64 -15.21 1.31
N TYR A 107 -6.26 -14.05 1.39
CA TYR A 107 -7.35 -13.77 2.32
C TYR A 107 -8.54 -13.22 1.57
N LEU A 108 -9.72 -13.56 2.03
CA LEU A 108 -10.97 -13.03 1.53
C LEU A 108 -11.65 -12.24 2.62
N SER A 109 -11.89 -10.99 2.34
CA SER A 109 -12.61 -10.08 3.24
C SER A 109 -13.94 -9.71 2.60
N LYS A 110 -15.00 -9.80 3.36
CA LYS A 110 -16.35 -9.45 2.91
C LYS A 110 -17.05 -8.62 3.97
N GLY A 111 -17.94 -7.79 3.52
CA GLY A 111 -18.76 -6.99 4.41
C GLY A 111 -19.74 -6.13 3.65
N GLN A 112 -20.30 -5.18 4.39
CA GLN A 112 -21.20 -4.19 3.84
C GLN A 112 -20.61 -2.81 3.96
N PHE A 113 -20.82 -2.02 2.95
CA PHE A 113 -20.46 -0.61 2.92
C PHE A 113 -21.75 0.20 2.89
N ASN A 114 -21.90 1.09 3.85
CA ASN A 114 -23.03 2.01 3.91
C ASN A 114 -22.52 3.44 3.73
N GLY A 115 -22.86 4.03 2.62
CA GLY A 115 -22.37 5.37 2.29
C GLY A 115 -22.55 5.75 0.84
N THR A 116 -21.67 6.59 0.34
CA THR A 116 -21.71 7.12 -1.02
C THR A 116 -20.47 6.69 -1.80
N LEU A 117 -20.70 6.17 -2.99
CA LEU A 117 -19.66 5.83 -3.94
C LEU A 117 -19.19 7.08 -4.69
N LEU A 118 -17.99 7.05 -5.27
CA LEU A 118 -17.47 8.13 -6.12
C LEU A 118 -18.36 8.43 -7.33
N THR A 119 -19.19 7.48 -7.73
CA THR A 119 -20.19 7.68 -8.78
C THR A 119 -21.40 8.51 -8.34
N GLY A 120 -21.48 8.87 -7.05
CA GLY A 120 -22.59 9.58 -6.45
C GLY A 120 -23.75 8.69 -5.96
N LYS A 121 -23.64 7.39 -6.14
CA LYS A 121 -24.66 6.44 -5.71
C LYS A 121 -24.54 6.21 -4.21
N SER A 122 -25.62 6.37 -3.49
CA SER A 122 -25.67 6.18 -2.04
C SER A 122 -26.53 4.99 -1.65
N GLY A 123 -26.17 4.33 -0.58
CA GLY A 123 -26.90 3.20 -0.06
C GLY A 123 -26.01 2.20 0.67
N THR A 124 -26.54 1.00 0.82
CA THR A 124 -25.80 -0.12 1.39
C THR A 124 -25.41 -1.07 0.26
N PHE A 125 -24.12 -1.33 0.17
CA PHE A 125 -23.54 -2.18 -0.86
C PHE A 125 -22.77 -3.32 -0.20
N ASN A 126 -22.77 -4.49 -0.85
CA ASN A 126 -21.86 -5.54 -0.44
C ASN A 126 -20.50 -5.30 -1.08
N PHE A 127 -19.46 -5.55 -0.34
CA PHE A 127 -18.12 -5.52 -0.89
C PHE A 127 -17.40 -6.84 -0.65
N SER A 128 -16.48 -7.13 -1.52
CA SER A 128 -15.51 -8.21 -1.35
C SER A 128 -14.13 -7.71 -1.67
N CYS A 129 -13.17 -8.20 -0.94
CA CYS A 129 -11.79 -7.79 -1.08
C CYS A 129 -10.91 -9.03 -1.00
N THR A 130 -10.12 -9.24 -2.03
CA THR A 130 -9.11 -10.28 -2.03
C THR A 130 -7.78 -9.66 -1.67
N VAL A 131 -7.10 -10.23 -0.70
CA VAL A 131 -5.81 -9.73 -0.22
C VAL A 131 -4.78 -10.84 -0.30
N VAL A 132 -3.61 -10.53 -0.82
CA VAL A 132 -2.48 -11.45 -0.93
C VAL A 132 -1.33 -10.90 -0.11
N TYR A 133 -0.71 -11.74 0.69
CA TYR A 133 0.47 -11.38 1.45
C TYR A 133 1.74 -11.70 0.69
N HIS A 134 2.54 -10.69 0.41
CA HIS A 134 3.83 -10.82 -0.23
C HIS A 134 4.93 -11.00 0.82
N GLN A 135 5.30 -12.24 1.07
CA GLN A 135 6.31 -12.59 2.06
C GLN A 135 7.69 -11.99 1.76
N ASP A 136 8.02 -11.86 0.50
CA ASP A 136 9.27 -11.27 0.02
C ASP A 136 9.39 -9.78 0.33
N LYS A 137 8.26 -9.09 0.38
CA LYS A 137 8.19 -7.64 0.62
C LYS A 137 7.64 -7.29 2.00
N GLY A 138 7.07 -8.25 2.72
CA GLY A 138 6.44 -8.02 4.01
C GLY A 138 5.20 -7.13 3.94
N LEU A 139 4.46 -7.15 2.84
CA LEU A 139 3.31 -6.30 2.64
C LEU A 139 2.10 -7.05 2.08
N TYR A 140 0.94 -6.48 2.30
CA TYR A 140 -0.31 -6.98 1.75
C TYR A 140 -0.71 -6.18 0.51
N GLU A 141 -1.28 -6.86 -0.46
CA GLU A 141 -1.85 -6.24 -1.65
C GLU A 141 -3.31 -6.61 -1.77
N ALA A 142 -4.17 -5.63 -1.97
CA ALA A 142 -5.61 -5.82 -1.91
C ALA A 142 -6.31 -5.38 -3.20
N TRP A 143 -7.27 -6.17 -3.61
CA TRP A 143 -8.20 -5.86 -4.69
C TRP A 143 -9.62 -5.89 -4.14
N ALA A 144 -10.26 -4.75 -4.18
CA ALA A 144 -11.62 -4.60 -3.67
C ALA A 144 -12.61 -4.43 -4.80
N SER A 145 -13.77 -5.02 -4.64
CA SER A 145 -14.92 -4.83 -5.51
C SER A 145 -16.17 -4.55 -4.69
N ILE A 146 -17.03 -3.70 -5.22
CA ILE A 146 -18.31 -3.37 -4.62
C ILE A 146 -19.40 -3.78 -5.58
N ASP A 147 -20.35 -4.55 -5.07
CA ASP A 147 -21.52 -4.93 -5.84
C ASP A 147 -22.53 -3.78 -5.77
N ALA A 148 -22.55 -2.97 -6.82
CA ALA A 148 -23.48 -1.88 -6.99
C ALA A 148 -24.58 -2.32 -7.97
N TYR A 149 -25.76 -2.55 -7.48
CA TYR A 149 -26.93 -2.85 -8.31
C TYR A 149 -27.63 -1.57 -8.77
#